data_07f38da91b7b5f4a5823635fa4af4566
#
_entry.id   07f38da91b7b5f4a5823635fa4af4566
#
_cell.length_a   1.000
_cell.length_b   1.000
_cell.length_c   1.000
_cell.angle_alpha   90.00
_cell.angle_beta   90.00
_cell.angle_gamma   90.00
#
_symmetry.space_group_name_H-M   'P 1'
#
loop_
_entity.id
_entity.type
_entity.pdbx_description
1 polymer ?
#
loop_
_entity_poly.entity_id
_entity_poly.type
_entity_poly.pdbx_seq_one_letter_code
_entity_poly.pdbx_strand_id
1 'polypeptide(L)'
;GMGKSSVIQSMLMLRESFLKGEFPQTVNLRGESFQIGQSSQLVNWNTVVEPHLLRISITQDSGCNFDFAYQYPLGDVTRLNQLPSAVSYSREDLEKCSLFSGYFQYLSAFRDGPQSVYQTDTAVVDDRKQLSFKMGRGEFAVYFLSRFGDENIPIPELNFNCDEIEDLSLRTQTEAWLTAISPDIRINIE
;
A
#
# COMPACT_ATOMS: atom_id res chain seq x y z
N GLY A 1 -4.68 19.33 -7.11
CA GLY A 1 -4.19 18.05 -6.69
C GLY A 1 -3.17 18.00 -5.57
N MET A 2 -2.86 19.10 -4.87
CA MET A 2 -1.97 19.05 -3.70
C MET A 2 -2.71 18.36 -2.54
N GLY A 3 -2.15 17.28 -2.00
CA GLY A 3 -2.71 16.52 -0.88
C GLY A 3 -2.82 15.01 -1.14
N LYS A 4 -3.21 14.56 -2.34
CA LYS A 4 -3.32 13.12 -2.64
C LYS A 4 -2.00 12.37 -2.45
N SER A 5 -0.90 12.90 -2.98
CA SER A 5 0.44 12.31 -2.82
C SER A 5 0.89 12.29 -1.38
N SER A 6 0.56 13.32 -0.59
CA SER A 6 0.91 13.38 0.83
C SER A 6 0.20 12.29 1.64
N VAL A 7 -1.07 12.01 1.34
CA VAL A 7 -1.82 10.91 1.98
C VAL A 7 -1.18 9.57 1.65
N ILE A 8 -0.90 9.31 0.37
CA ILE A 8 -0.25 8.04 -0.05
C ILE A 8 1.13 7.91 0.60
N GLN A 9 1.94 8.96 0.60
CA GLN A 9 3.26 8.94 1.23
C GLN A 9 3.18 8.68 2.73
N SER A 10 2.17 9.24 3.41
CA SER A 10 1.94 8.95 4.83
C SER A 10 1.57 7.49 5.07
N MET A 11 0.71 6.91 4.24
CA MET A 11 0.36 5.48 4.34
C MET A 11 1.59 4.59 4.12
N LEU A 12 2.41 4.88 3.10
CA LEU A 12 3.64 4.13 2.82
C LEU A 12 4.65 4.27 3.96
N MET A 13 4.79 5.47 4.54
CA MET A 13 5.65 5.73 5.70
C MET A 13 5.27 4.82 6.88
N LEU A 14 3.99 4.78 7.23
CA LEU A 14 3.51 3.94 8.32
C LEU A 14 3.74 2.46 8.03
N ARG A 15 3.38 2.03 6.82
CA ARG A 15 3.54 0.64 6.41
C ARG A 15 4.99 0.18 6.42
N GLU A 16 5.92 0.93 5.83
CA GLU A 16 7.32 0.53 5.82
C GLU A 16 7.93 0.54 7.23
N SER A 17 7.55 1.48 8.09
CA SER A 17 7.97 1.49 9.50
C SER A 17 7.42 0.27 10.25
N PHE A 18 6.19 -0.15 9.95
CA PHE A 18 5.60 -1.36 10.49
C PHE A 18 6.32 -2.63 10.04
N LEU A 19 6.64 -2.75 8.75
CA LEU A 19 7.36 -3.91 8.20
C LEU A 19 8.78 -4.03 8.77
N LYS A 20 9.41 -2.90 9.13
CA LYS A 20 10.72 -2.87 9.80
C LYS A 20 10.64 -3.18 11.31
N GLY A 21 9.44 -3.33 11.87
CA GLY A 21 9.22 -3.58 13.30
C GLY A 21 9.46 -2.34 14.19
N GLU A 22 9.50 -1.15 13.61
CA GLU A 22 9.73 0.10 14.34
C GLU A 22 8.45 0.83 14.73
N PHE A 23 7.37 0.61 13.98
CA PHE A 23 6.05 1.19 14.24
C PHE A 23 5.32 0.42 15.37
N PRO A 24 4.58 1.09 16.27
CA PRO A 24 4.25 2.52 16.27
C PRO A 24 5.27 3.44 16.97
N GLN A 25 6.31 2.90 17.62
CA GLN A 25 7.24 3.68 18.44
C GLN A 25 8.03 4.72 17.63
N THR A 26 8.35 4.36 16.39
CA THR A 26 9.13 5.22 15.50
C THR A 26 8.59 5.15 14.10
N VAL A 27 8.57 6.28 13.40
CA VAL A 27 8.32 6.36 11.96
C VAL A 27 9.51 6.98 11.25
N ASN A 28 9.86 6.42 10.09
CA ASN A 28 10.92 6.93 9.24
C ASN A 28 10.31 7.83 8.16
N LEU A 29 10.93 8.98 7.90
CA LEU A 29 10.51 9.92 6.85
C LEU A 29 11.11 9.60 5.48
N ARG A 30 11.99 8.60 5.42
CA ARG A 30 12.57 8.06 4.18
C ARG A 30 12.36 6.57 4.13
N GLY A 31 11.86 6.10 3.02
CA GLY A 31 11.62 4.69 2.74
C GLY A 31 12.04 4.31 1.34
N GLU A 32 11.78 3.08 0.97
CA GLU A 32 12.08 2.55 -0.36
C GLU A 32 11.03 2.99 -1.39
N SER A 33 9.76 3.09 -0.96
CA SER A 33 8.62 3.44 -1.83
C SER A 33 8.18 4.89 -1.70
N PHE A 34 8.74 5.65 -0.78
CA PHE A 34 8.39 7.04 -0.53
C PHE A 34 9.61 7.85 -0.06
N GLN A 35 9.52 9.16 -0.19
CA GLN A 35 10.52 10.08 0.32
C GLN A 35 9.86 11.38 0.76
N ILE A 36 9.55 11.50 2.05
CA ILE A 36 9.07 12.74 2.63
C ILE A 36 10.25 13.69 2.89
N GLY A 37 11.41 13.12 3.26
CA GLY A 37 12.64 13.88 3.44
C GLY A 37 13.02 14.10 4.90
N GLN A 38 12.86 15.30 5.41
CA GLN A 38 13.28 15.73 6.75
C GLN A 38 12.08 16.30 7.53
N SER A 39 12.17 16.34 8.85
CA SER A 39 11.10 16.88 9.70
C SER A 39 10.74 18.34 9.38
N SER A 40 11.69 19.14 8.94
CA SER A 40 11.45 20.52 8.48
C SER A 40 10.49 20.60 7.29
N GLN A 41 10.35 19.54 6.49
CA GLN A 41 9.44 19.47 5.35
C GLN A 41 8.00 19.06 5.72
N LEU A 42 7.79 18.63 6.96
CA LEU A 42 6.44 18.30 7.46
C LEU A 42 5.66 19.56 7.87
N VAL A 43 6.35 20.68 8.05
CA VAL A 43 5.76 21.91 8.55
C VAL A 43 5.08 22.66 7.42
N ASN A 44 3.81 23.02 7.62
CA ASN A 44 3.19 24.06 6.84
C ASN A 44 3.75 25.42 7.34
N TRP A 45 4.40 26.19 6.47
CA TRP A 45 5.05 27.48 6.77
C TRP A 45 4.17 28.48 7.50
N ASN A 46 2.85 28.27 7.48
CA ASN A 46 1.87 29.12 8.13
C ASN A 46 1.47 28.65 9.55
N THR A 47 2.01 27.55 10.04
CA THR A 47 1.64 26.97 11.33
C THR A 47 2.83 27.01 12.28
N VAL A 48 2.97 28.11 13.01
CA VAL A 48 3.93 28.25 14.12
C VAL A 48 3.18 27.93 15.42
N VAL A 49 2.87 26.67 15.66
CA VAL A 49 2.27 26.22 16.93
C VAL A 49 3.18 25.19 17.56
N GLU A 50 3.80 25.54 18.68
CA GLU A 50 4.48 24.54 19.52
C GLU A 50 3.47 23.83 20.44
N PRO A 51 3.65 22.54 20.74
CA PRO A 51 4.71 21.66 20.26
C PRO A 51 4.49 21.17 18.81
N HIS A 52 5.58 20.97 18.06
CA HIS A 52 5.51 20.44 16.70
C HIS A 52 5.12 18.96 16.73
N LEU A 53 3.88 18.68 16.39
CA LEU A 53 3.30 17.33 16.43
C LEU A 53 2.76 16.92 15.08
N LEU A 54 3.17 15.73 14.64
CA LEU A 54 2.51 14.99 13.57
C LEU A 54 1.49 14.07 14.21
N ARG A 55 0.20 14.29 13.96
CA ARG A 55 -0.88 13.40 14.39
C ARG A 55 -1.40 12.63 13.19
N ILE A 56 -1.58 11.34 13.35
CA ILE A 56 -2.12 10.44 12.33
C ILE A 56 -3.21 9.60 12.97
N SER A 57 -4.42 9.73 12.45
CA SER A 57 -5.56 8.90 12.85
C SER A 57 -5.95 8.01 11.69
N ILE A 58 -6.11 6.72 11.95
CA ILE A 58 -6.56 5.71 10.97
C ILE A 58 -7.88 5.16 11.47
N THR A 59 -8.93 5.34 10.69
CA THR A 59 -10.25 4.78 10.94
C THR A 59 -10.63 3.89 9.76
N GLN A 60 -11.09 2.69 10.04
CA GLN A 60 -11.57 1.74 9.04
C GLN A 60 -12.97 1.26 9.44
N ASP A 61 -13.85 1.08 8.48
CA ASP A 61 -15.26 0.67 8.71
C ASP A 61 -15.39 -0.67 9.45
N SER A 62 -14.37 -1.53 9.37
CA SER A 62 -14.27 -2.77 10.15
C SER A 62 -14.10 -2.57 11.66
N GLY A 63 -14.08 -1.32 12.15
CA GLY A 63 -13.97 -0.99 13.56
C GLY A 63 -12.55 -0.74 14.07
N CYS A 64 -11.54 -0.72 13.19
CA CYS A 64 -10.19 -0.33 13.60
C CYS A 64 -10.08 1.17 13.74
N ASN A 65 -9.65 1.63 14.93
CA ASN A 65 -9.39 3.03 15.24
C ASN A 65 -8.03 3.15 15.90
N PHE A 66 -7.12 3.85 15.26
CA PHE A 66 -5.77 4.07 15.76
C PHE A 66 -5.43 5.56 15.72
N ASP A 67 -4.85 6.06 16.81
CA ASP A 67 -4.36 7.43 16.94
C ASP A 67 -2.90 7.43 17.35
N PHE A 68 -2.07 8.11 16.57
CA PHE A 68 -0.65 8.23 16.79
C PHE A 68 -0.24 9.69 16.80
N ALA A 69 0.63 10.05 17.74
CA ALA A 69 1.22 11.38 17.83
C ALA A 69 2.75 11.24 17.89
N TYR A 70 3.42 11.92 16.99
CA TYR A 70 4.87 11.96 16.90
C TYR A 70 5.36 13.37 17.09
N GLN A 71 6.36 13.53 17.95
CA GLN A 71 7.05 14.80 18.09
C GLN A 71 8.15 14.90 17.03
N TYR A 72 8.22 16.03 16.36
CA TYR A 72 9.33 16.32 15.47
C TYR A 72 10.10 17.54 15.94
N PRO A 73 11.42 17.43 16.17
CA PRO A 73 12.25 18.58 16.47
C PRO A 73 12.39 19.47 15.23
N LEU A 74 12.57 20.77 15.44
CA LEU A 74 13.00 21.66 14.38
C LEU A 74 14.44 21.28 14.00
N GLY A 75 14.62 20.69 12.85
CA GLY A 75 15.92 20.24 12.36
C GLY A 75 15.81 19.17 11.28
N ASP A 76 16.97 18.66 10.88
CA ASP A 76 17.07 17.72 9.77
C ASP A 76 16.99 16.26 10.24
N VAL A 77 15.94 15.92 11.00
CA VAL A 77 15.75 14.53 11.41
C VAL A 77 14.91 13.77 10.38
N THR A 78 15.24 12.50 10.22
CA THR A 78 14.56 11.57 9.30
C THR A 78 13.74 10.51 10.04
N ARG A 79 13.76 10.54 11.37
CA ARG A 79 13.01 9.62 12.25
C ARG A 79 12.25 10.42 13.29
N LEU A 80 10.99 10.03 13.50
CA LEU A 80 10.14 10.63 14.51
C LEU A 80 9.82 9.60 15.57
N ASN A 81 9.87 10.01 16.83
CA ASN A 81 9.51 9.16 17.96
C ASN A 81 8.08 9.45 18.41
N GLN A 82 7.37 8.39 18.73
CA GLN A 82 6.00 8.48 19.25
C GLN A 82 6.04 9.16 20.64
N LEU A 83 5.06 10.03 20.86
CA LEU A 83 4.81 10.55 22.20
C LEU A 83 4.26 9.45 23.10
N PRO A 84 4.55 9.48 24.40
CA PRO A 84 3.92 8.58 25.36
C PRO A 84 2.40 8.66 25.20
N SER A 85 1.77 7.52 24.95
CA SER A 85 0.32 7.39 24.79
C SER A 85 -0.23 6.51 25.91
N ALA A 86 -1.43 6.82 26.35
CA ALA A 86 -2.19 5.97 27.26
C ALA A 86 -2.67 4.66 26.60
N VAL A 87 -2.70 4.64 25.25
CA VAL A 87 -3.11 3.48 24.45
C VAL A 87 -1.90 2.91 23.77
N SER A 88 -1.68 1.61 24.00
CA SER A 88 -0.65 0.82 23.33
C SER A 88 -1.35 -0.16 22.38
N TYR A 89 -0.89 -0.23 21.16
CA TYR A 89 -1.41 -1.16 20.15
C TYR A 89 -0.42 -2.30 19.96
N SER A 90 -0.91 -3.53 20.06
CA SER A 90 -0.10 -4.71 19.75
C SER A 90 0.10 -4.82 18.22
N ARG A 91 1.10 -5.62 17.82
CA ARG A 91 1.30 -5.92 16.39
C ARG A 91 0.05 -6.58 15.78
N GLU A 92 -0.55 -7.51 16.51
CA GLU A 92 -1.76 -8.23 16.10
C GLU A 92 -2.96 -7.29 15.90
N ASP A 93 -3.10 -6.26 16.74
CA ASP A 93 -4.14 -5.25 16.55
C ASP A 93 -3.92 -4.42 15.30
N LEU A 94 -2.68 -4.04 15.03
CA LEU A 94 -2.33 -3.29 13.83
C LEU A 94 -2.58 -4.11 12.56
N GLU A 95 -2.26 -5.40 12.56
CA GLU A 95 -2.46 -6.31 11.41
C GLU A 95 -3.93 -6.51 11.02
N LYS A 96 -4.88 -6.20 11.91
CA LYS A 96 -6.31 -6.15 11.58
C LYS A 96 -6.69 -5.00 10.64
N CYS A 97 -5.86 -3.96 10.59
CA CYS A 97 -6.02 -2.86 9.64
C CYS A 97 -5.46 -3.25 8.27
N SER A 98 -6.22 -3.00 7.20
CA SER A 98 -5.82 -3.33 5.83
C SER A 98 -4.48 -2.71 5.43
N LEU A 99 -4.15 -1.53 5.96
CA LEU A 99 -2.86 -0.86 5.72
C LEU A 99 -1.67 -1.72 6.18
N PHE A 100 -1.81 -2.46 7.27
CA PHE A 100 -0.72 -3.26 7.86
C PHE A 100 -0.83 -4.75 7.52
N SER A 101 -1.92 -5.18 6.91
CA SER A 101 -2.16 -6.57 6.53
C SER A 101 -1.23 -7.02 5.39
N GLY A 102 -1.08 -8.33 5.21
CA GLY A 102 -0.33 -8.92 4.09
C GLY A 102 -0.92 -8.61 2.71
N TYR A 103 -2.19 -8.21 2.64
CA TYR A 103 -2.91 -7.97 1.39
C TYR A 103 -2.79 -6.54 0.85
N PHE A 104 -2.15 -5.64 1.57
CA PHE A 104 -1.93 -4.28 1.07
C PHE A 104 -1.05 -4.29 -0.16
N GLN A 105 -1.51 -3.65 -1.24
CA GLN A 105 -0.76 -3.46 -2.48
C GLN A 105 -0.56 -1.98 -2.75
N TYR A 106 0.64 -1.61 -3.14
CA TYR A 106 0.93 -0.28 -3.66
C TYR A 106 1.34 -0.37 -5.12
N LEU A 107 0.60 0.32 -5.97
CA LEU A 107 0.94 0.47 -7.38
C LEU A 107 1.18 1.95 -7.69
N SER A 108 2.38 2.24 -8.15
CA SER A 108 2.79 3.58 -8.57
C SER A 108 2.17 3.95 -9.93
N ALA A 109 2.12 5.26 -10.22
CA ALA A 109 1.83 5.73 -11.58
C ALA A 109 2.93 5.32 -12.59
N PHE A 110 4.16 5.12 -12.13
CA PHE A 110 5.30 4.64 -12.94
C PHE A 110 5.36 3.13 -12.96
N ARG A 111 4.30 2.50 -13.49
CA ARG A 111 4.23 1.04 -13.65
C ARG A 111 5.01 0.60 -14.87
N ASP A 112 5.50 -0.64 -14.81
CA ASP A 112 6.12 -1.25 -15.99
C ASP A 112 5.05 -1.45 -17.08
N GLY A 113 5.39 -1.04 -18.28
CA GLY A 113 4.56 -1.29 -19.45
C GLY A 113 4.69 -2.73 -19.96
N PRO A 114 3.98 -3.08 -21.05
CA PRO A 114 4.10 -4.39 -21.68
C PRO A 114 5.55 -4.71 -22.06
N GLN A 115 6.01 -5.93 -21.72
CA GLN A 115 7.36 -6.42 -21.94
C GLN A 115 7.31 -7.77 -22.66
N SER A 116 8.38 -8.12 -23.37
CA SER A 116 8.52 -9.44 -24.00
C SER A 116 8.90 -10.53 -22.98
N VAL A 117 9.46 -10.17 -21.83
CA VAL A 117 9.85 -11.07 -20.76
C VAL A 117 9.48 -10.41 -19.42
N TYR A 118 8.81 -11.15 -18.56
CA TYR A 118 8.42 -10.68 -17.23
C TYR A 118 9.27 -11.36 -16.15
N GLN A 119 9.52 -10.61 -15.09
CA GLN A 119 10.26 -11.12 -13.94
C GLN A 119 9.39 -12.09 -13.13
N THR A 120 10.04 -13.05 -12.49
CA THR A 120 9.42 -13.99 -11.55
C THR A 120 10.15 -13.94 -10.22
N ASP A 121 9.40 -13.96 -9.12
CA ASP A 121 9.96 -14.07 -7.78
C ASP A 121 8.95 -14.78 -6.87
N THR A 122 9.28 -16.01 -6.48
CA THR A 122 8.42 -16.83 -5.64
C THR A 122 8.28 -16.27 -4.22
N ALA A 123 9.35 -15.69 -3.66
CA ALA A 123 9.28 -15.12 -2.32
C ALA A 123 8.37 -13.89 -2.25
N VAL A 124 8.34 -13.07 -3.31
CA VAL A 124 7.46 -11.90 -3.37
C VAL A 124 6.03 -12.31 -3.70
N VAL A 125 5.84 -13.19 -4.69
CA VAL A 125 4.50 -13.53 -5.20
C VAL A 125 3.86 -14.65 -4.39
N ASP A 126 4.52 -15.80 -4.19
CA ASP A 126 3.91 -16.95 -3.54
C ASP A 126 3.82 -16.75 -2.01
N ASP A 127 4.87 -16.22 -1.38
CA ASP A 127 4.90 -16.09 0.08
C ASP A 127 4.25 -14.80 0.58
N ARG A 128 4.50 -13.67 -0.09
CA ARG A 128 4.03 -12.34 0.37
C ARG A 128 2.78 -11.84 -0.34
N LYS A 129 2.33 -12.52 -1.41
CA LYS A 129 1.17 -12.12 -2.22
C LYS A 129 1.29 -10.68 -2.75
N GLN A 130 2.50 -10.28 -3.17
CA GLN A 130 2.76 -8.92 -3.64
C GLN A 130 2.99 -8.89 -5.16
N LEU A 131 2.48 -7.83 -5.81
CA LEU A 131 2.66 -7.58 -7.25
C LEU A 131 3.95 -6.84 -7.56
N SER A 132 4.62 -6.31 -6.54
CA SER A 132 5.83 -5.50 -6.68
C SER A 132 6.74 -5.69 -5.47
N PHE A 133 8.04 -5.74 -5.70
CA PHE A 133 9.01 -5.78 -4.60
C PHE A 133 9.20 -4.40 -3.98
N LYS A 134 9.43 -3.39 -4.82
CA LYS A 134 9.71 -2.01 -4.42
C LYS A 134 9.07 -1.03 -5.39
N MET A 135 8.75 0.17 -4.90
CA MET A 135 8.29 1.29 -5.71
C MET A 135 6.94 1.09 -6.43
N GLY A 136 6.28 -0.04 -6.26
CA GLY A 136 4.95 -0.26 -6.83
C GLY A 136 4.91 -0.32 -8.35
N ARG A 137 5.92 -0.87 -9.01
CA ARG A 137 6.00 -0.93 -10.49
C ARG A 137 5.09 -1.99 -11.09
N GLY A 138 4.67 -2.98 -10.29
CA GLY A 138 3.82 -4.08 -10.75
C GLY A 138 4.58 -5.10 -11.62
N GLU A 139 5.89 -5.19 -11.46
CA GLU A 139 6.81 -6.02 -12.24
C GLU A 139 6.47 -7.51 -12.20
N PHE A 140 5.76 -7.95 -11.15
CA PHE A 140 5.34 -9.36 -11.00
C PHE A 140 3.86 -9.60 -11.33
N ALA A 141 3.14 -8.62 -11.87
CA ALA A 141 1.69 -8.75 -12.10
C ALA A 141 1.34 -9.94 -13.01
N VAL A 142 2.13 -10.16 -14.08
CA VAL A 142 1.92 -11.29 -15.00
C VAL A 142 2.25 -12.62 -14.31
N TYR A 143 3.34 -12.67 -13.54
CA TYR A 143 3.69 -13.87 -12.78
C TYR A 143 2.64 -14.17 -11.70
N PHE A 144 2.14 -13.15 -11.01
CA PHE A 144 1.03 -13.30 -10.06
C PHE A 144 -0.21 -13.91 -10.73
N LEU A 145 -0.58 -13.41 -11.89
CA LEU A 145 -1.71 -13.93 -12.66
C LEU A 145 -1.47 -15.37 -13.15
N SER A 146 -0.22 -15.74 -13.49
CA SER A 146 0.10 -17.12 -13.87
C SER A 146 -0.04 -18.09 -12.69
N ARG A 147 0.25 -17.64 -11.47
CA ARG A 147 0.19 -18.47 -10.25
C ARG A 147 -1.20 -18.58 -9.66
N PHE A 148 -1.96 -17.49 -9.66
CA PHE A 148 -3.27 -17.39 -8.97
C PHE A 148 -4.43 -17.13 -9.93
N GLY A 149 -4.19 -17.18 -11.22
CA GLY A 149 -5.19 -16.87 -12.24
C GLY A 149 -6.44 -17.74 -12.18
N ASP A 150 -6.30 -18.99 -11.76
CA ASP A 150 -7.40 -19.94 -11.66
C ASP A 150 -8.13 -19.91 -10.30
N GLU A 151 -7.66 -19.07 -9.35
CA GLU A 151 -8.34 -18.83 -8.07
C GLU A 151 -9.51 -17.87 -8.26
N ASN A 152 -10.62 -18.14 -7.58
CA ASN A 152 -11.77 -17.23 -7.61
C ASN A 152 -11.51 -15.94 -6.85
N ILE A 153 -12.02 -14.83 -7.38
CA ILE A 153 -11.99 -13.55 -6.69
C ILE A 153 -12.84 -13.63 -5.41
N PRO A 154 -12.25 -13.36 -4.23
CA PRO A 154 -12.96 -13.53 -2.96
C PRO A 154 -13.96 -12.41 -2.64
N ILE A 155 -13.94 -11.32 -3.41
CA ILE A 155 -14.75 -10.12 -3.18
C ILE A 155 -15.75 -9.99 -4.34
N PRO A 156 -17.03 -10.31 -4.13
CA PRO A 156 -18.04 -10.30 -5.21
C PRO A 156 -18.20 -8.96 -5.91
N GLU A 157 -17.98 -7.86 -5.19
CA GLU A 157 -18.09 -6.49 -5.72
C GLU A 157 -17.02 -6.15 -6.75
N LEU A 158 -15.93 -6.93 -6.80
CA LEU A 158 -14.86 -6.77 -7.78
C LEU A 158 -15.11 -7.58 -9.05
N ASN A 159 -16.12 -8.46 -9.07
CA ASN A 159 -16.46 -9.21 -10.27
C ASN A 159 -16.96 -8.26 -11.35
N PHE A 160 -16.54 -8.52 -12.57
CA PHE A 160 -17.10 -7.81 -13.71
C PHE A 160 -18.58 -8.13 -13.83
N ASN A 161 -19.42 -7.12 -13.67
CA ASN A 161 -20.86 -7.29 -13.56
C ASN A 161 -21.47 -7.50 -14.96
N CYS A 162 -21.35 -8.71 -15.47
CA CYS A 162 -21.94 -9.14 -16.72
C CYS A 162 -22.61 -10.48 -16.50
N ASP A 163 -23.91 -10.55 -16.75
CA ASP A 163 -24.71 -11.79 -16.62
C ASP A 163 -24.18 -12.95 -17.50
N GLU A 164 -23.26 -12.66 -18.40
CA GLU A 164 -22.66 -13.61 -19.34
C GLU A 164 -21.37 -14.27 -18.82
N ILE A 165 -20.79 -13.79 -17.71
CA ILE A 165 -19.52 -14.32 -17.18
C ILE A 165 -19.77 -15.07 -15.88
N GLU A 166 -19.89 -16.39 -15.97
CA GLU A 166 -20.08 -17.27 -14.82
C GLU A 166 -18.76 -17.60 -14.10
N ASP A 167 -17.63 -17.53 -14.80
CA ASP A 167 -16.31 -17.85 -14.25
C ASP A 167 -15.78 -16.69 -13.41
N LEU A 168 -15.64 -16.94 -12.11
CA LEU A 168 -15.15 -15.98 -11.13
C LEU A 168 -13.62 -16.03 -10.93
N SER A 169 -12.90 -16.77 -11.75
CA SER A 169 -11.44 -16.86 -11.68
C SER A 169 -10.78 -15.50 -11.92
N LEU A 170 -9.67 -15.26 -11.24
CA LEU A 170 -8.92 -14.00 -11.36
C LEU A 170 -8.54 -13.70 -12.82
N ARG A 171 -8.19 -14.73 -13.59
CA ARG A 171 -7.82 -14.60 -15.01
C ARG A 171 -8.99 -14.11 -15.83
N THR A 172 -10.12 -14.81 -15.76
CA THR A 172 -11.34 -14.47 -16.51
C THR A 172 -11.85 -13.09 -16.15
N GLN A 173 -11.87 -12.77 -14.87
CA GLN A 173 -12.31 -11.46 -14.40
C GLN A 173 -11.35 -10.34 -14.82
N THR A 174 -10.02 -10.57 -14.78
CA THR A 174 -9.04 -9.61 -15.29
C THR A 174 -9.20 -9.37 -16.78
N GLU A 175 -9.43 -10.41 -17.57
CA GLU A 175 -9.67 -10.32 -19.02
C GLU A 175 -10.97 -9.54 -19.30
N ALA A 176 -12.03 -9.78 -18.54
CA ALA A 176 -13.29 -9.06 -18.66
C ALA A 176 -13.14 -7.56 -18.41
N TRP A 177 -12.47 -7.19 -17.35
CA TRP A 177 -12.17 -5.78 -17.05
C TRP A 177 -11.28 -5.13 -18.12
N LEU A 178 -10.27 -5.85 -18.63
CA LEU A 178 -9.43 -5.33 -19.73
C LEU A 178 -10.21 -5.15 -21.02
N THR A 179 -11.08 -6.10 -21.37
CA THR A 179 -11.92 -6.03 -22.57
C THR A 179 -12.90 -4.85 -22.52
N ALA A 180 -13.38 -4.49 -21.32
CA ALA A 180 -14.21 -3.30 -21.13
C ALA A 180 -13.46 -1.99 -21.43
N ILE A 181 -12.14 -1.96 -21.20
CA ILE A 181 -11.29 -0.80 -21.48
C ILE A 181 -10.77 -0.81 -22.92
N SER A 182 -10.40 -1.99 -23.40
CA SER A 182 -9.83 -2.20 -24.73
C SER A 182 -10.41 -3.49 -25.32
N PRO A 183 -11.38 -3.41 -26.24
CA PRO A 183 -12.02 -4.57 -26.84
C PRO A 183 -11.01 -5.54 -27.48
N ASP A 184 -11.36 -6.82 -27.49
CA ASP A 184 -10.60 -7.93 -28.11
C ASP A 184 -9.25 -8.28 -27.44
N ILE A 185 -9.00 -7.80 -26.22
CA ILE A 185 -7.84 -8.24 -25.44
C ILE A 185 -8.11 -9.64 -24.87
N ARG A 186 -7.12 -10.54 -25.04
CA ARG A 186 -7.07 -11.85 -24.39
C ARG A 186 -5.76 -12.02 -23.64
N ILE A 187 -5.82 -12.71 -22.50
CA ILE A 187 -4.66 -13.00 -21.68
C ILE A 187 -4.27 -14.46 -21.88
N ASN A 188 -3.17 -14.70 -22.59
CA ASN A 188 -2.53 -16.01 -22.70
C ASN A 188 -1.23 -15.97 -21.92
N ILE A 189 -1.09 -16.87 -20.94
CA ILE A 189 0.12 -17.04 -20.15
C ILE A 189 0.59 -18.46 -20.37
N GLU A 190 1.72 -18.63 -21.00
CA GLU A 190 2.39 -19.92 -21.28
C GLU A 190 3.50 -20.19 -20.27
#